data_96499409f7005023c0afcaf0c218c13d
#
_entry.id   96499409f7005023c0afcaf0c218c13d
#
_cell.length_a   1.000
_cell.length_b   1.000
_cell.length_c   1.000
_cell.angle_alpha   90.00
_cell.angle_beta   90.00
_cell.angle_gamma   90.00
#
_symmetry.space_group_name_H-M   'P 1'
#
loop_
_entity.id
_entity.type
_entity.pdbx_description
1 polymer ?
#
loop_
_entity_poly.entity_id
_entity_poly.type
_entity_poly.pdbx_seq_one_letter_code
_entity_poly.pdbx_strand_id
1 'polypeptide(L)'
;MACRLARLPEASVWEFVAYPSAVRNLRAVAWSTAPGAAEISADGSPRRLHYAPGRWLLPDPDRDMQDQLDAGVASGFGVRLDVEGKWAAILLSGPDARRVLASTIDIAAVLANRGCAAVSLFDCPTVAMRDVDRYRLWVAASYAESFEAAVDRLSR
;
A
#
# COMPACT_ATOMS: atom_id res chain seq x y z
N MET A 1 0.84 -20.39 -18.12
CA MET A 1 1.01 -18.97 -18.47
C MET A 1 1.28 -18.19 -17.21
N ALA A 2 2.31 -17.45 -17.19
CA ALA A 2 2.98 -17.08 -15.97
C ALA A 2 2.41 -15.83 -15.32
N CYS A 3 2.38 -15.83 -13.99
CA CYS A 3 2.41 -14.66 -13.16
C CYS A 3 3.73 -13.91 -13.42
N ARG A 4 3.66 -12.59 -13.59
CA ARG A 4 4.83 -11.74 -13.77
C ARG A 4 5.02 -10.88 -12.54
N LEU A 5 6.22 -10.91 -11.99
CA LEU A 5 6.64 -10.06 -10.90
C LEU A 5 7.64 -9.05 -11.44
N ALA A 6 7.46 -7.78 -11.11
CA ALA A 6 8.39 -6.72 -11.40
C ALA A 6 8.58 -5.85 -10.15
N ARG A 7 9.83 -5.63 -9.74
CA ARG A 7 10.12 -4.55 -8.80
C ARG A 7 9.88 -3.23 -9.48
N LEU A 8 9.12 -2.37 -8.83
CA LEU A 8 9.01 -0.98 -9.25
C LEU A 8 10.26 -0.23 -8.76
N PRO A 9 10.71 0.79 -9.52
CA PRO A 9 11.82 1.62 -9.06
C PRO A 9 11.49 2.16 -7.67
N GLU A 10 12.52 2.29 -6.83
CA GLU A 10 12.39 2.84 -5.49
C GLU A 10 11.79 4.25 -5.60
N ALA A 11 10.51 4.33 -5.28
CA ALA A 11 9.84 5.59 -5.10
C ALA A 11 10.00 5.99 -3.63
N SER A 12 10.07 7.29 -3.37
CA SER A 12 9.97 7.80 -2.00
C SER A 12 8.65 7.33 -1.40
N VAL A 13 8.70 6.65 -0.27
CA VAL A 13 7.50 6.18 0.44
C VAL A 13 7.45 6.83 1.79
N TRP A 14 6.35 7.52 2.06
CA TRP A 14 6.11 8.14 3.35
C TRP A 14 4.95 7.45 4.04
N GLU A 15 4.97 7.45 5.36
CA GLU A 15 3.84 7.05 6.18
C GLU A 15 3.37 8.23 7.02
N PHE A 16 2.06 8.32 7.18
CA PHE A 16 1.45 9.18 8.19
C PHE A 16 0.74 8.31 9.22
N VAL A 17 1.03 8.55 10.49
CA VAL A 17 0.39 7.86 11.61
C VAL A 17 -0.36 8.90 12.43
N ALA A 18 -1.69 8.83 12.40
CA ALA A 18 -2.54 9.73 13.15
C ALA A 18 -2.62 9.32 14.63
N TYR A 19 -2.64 10.32 15.50
CA TYR A 19 -3.00 10.06 16.89
C TYR A 19 -4.47 9.65 17.00
N PRO A 20 -4.83 8.68 17.85
CA PRO A 20 -6.21 8.21 17.97
C PRO A 20 -7.23 9.32 18.24
N SER A 21 -6.84 10.31 19.03
CA SER A 21 -7.66 11.48 19.33
C SER A 21 -7.89 12.41 18.14
N ALA A 22 -7.02 12.38 17.14
CA ALA A 22 -7.04 13.25 15.98
C ALA A 22 -7.81 12.67 14.78
N VAL A 23 -8.11 11.39 14.76
CA VAL A 23 -8.74 10.71 13.60
C VAL A 23 -10.03 11.40 13.16
N ARG A 24 -10.82 11.94 14.10
CA ARG A 24 -12.06 12.67 13.77
C ARG A 24 -11.78 13.99 13.03
N ASN A 25 -10.65 14.61 13.29
CA ASN A 25 -10.26 15.91 12.72
C ASN A 25 -9.66 15.76 11.32
N LEU A 26 -9.22 14.57 10.93
CA LEU A 26 -8.66 14.29 9.59
C LEU A 26 -9.68 14.48 8.48
N ARG A 27 -10.97 14.43 8.79
CA ARG A 27 -12.04 14.78 7.82
C ARG A 27 -11.93 16.24 7.35
N ALA A 28 -11.51 17.14 8.24
CA ALA A 28 -11.36 18.55 7.91
C ALA A 28 -10.22 18.82 6.92
N VAL A 29 -9.27 17.90 6.80
CA VAL A 29 -8.15 17.96 5.84
C VAL A 29 -8.35 17.03 4.64
N ALA A 30 -9.60 16.66 4.34
CA ALA A 30 -10.02 15.81 3.20
C ALA A 30 -9.38 14.41 3.20
N TRP A 31 -8.94 13.90 4.33
CA TRP A 31 -8.44 12.54 4.44
C TRP A 31 -9.57 11.57 4.80
N SER A 32 -9.65 10.46 4.10
CA SER A 32 -10.59 9.39 4.46
C SER A 32 -10.28 8.85 5.83
N THR A 33 -11.31 8.71 6.66
CA THR A 33 -11.19 8.06 7.98
C THR A 33 -11.53 6.56 7.91
N ALA A 34 -11.94 6.07 6.77
CA ALA A 34 -12.29 4.66 6.57
C ALA A 34 -11.04 3.85 6.17
N PRO A 35 -10.58 2.88 6.99
CA PRO A 35 -9.54 1.94 6.56
C PRO A 35 -9.97 1.20 5.29
N GLY A 36 -9.03 1.02 4.38
CA GLY A 36 -9.26 0.40 3.09
C GLY A 36 -9.48 1.38 1.95
N ALA A 37 -9.60 2.69 2.23
CA ALA A 37 -9.70 3.69 1.17
C ALA A 37 -8.36 3.89 0.46
N ALA A 38 -8.40 3.95 -0.86
CA ALA A 38 -7.26 4.29 -1.70
C ALA A 38 -7.62 5.50 -2.57
N GLU A 39 -6.76 6.51 -2.58
CA GLU A 39 -6.85 7.64 -3.49
C GLU A 39 -5.90 7.39 -4.66
N ILE A 40 -6.47 7.42 -5.86
CA ILE A 40 -5.77 7.17 -7.10
C ILE A 40 -5.81 8.44 -7.94
N SER A 41 -4.68 8.85 -8.49
CA SER A 41 -4.61 9.99 -9.41
C SER A 41 -5.19 9.65 -10.78
N ALA A 42 -5.39 10.66 -11.61
CA ALA A 42 -5.99 10.51 -12.95
C ALA A 42 -5.17 9.58 -13.86
N ASP A 43 -3.86 9.46 -13.63
CA ASP A 43 -2.96 8.56 -14.38
C ASP A 43 -2.96 7.11 -13.83
N GLY A 44 -3.77 6.82 -12.81
CA GLY A 44 -3.83 5.51 -12.17
C GLY A 44 -2.78 5.26 -11.10
N SER A 45 -1.94 6.24 -10.77
CA SER A 45 -0.93 6.11 -9.71
C SER A 45 -1.57 6.23 -8.32
N PRO A 46 -1.19 5.39 -7.37
CA PRO A 46 -1.66 5.50 -5.99
C PRO A 46 -1.07 6.75 -5.34
N ARG A 47 -1.93 7.58 -4.75
CA ARG A 47 -1.51 8.78 -4.03
C ARG A 47 -1.47 8.57 -2.53
N ARG A 48 -2.51 7.92 -2.00
CA ARG A 48 -2.70 7.78 -0.56
C ARG A 48 -3.50 6.52 -0.26
N LEU A 49 -2.96 5.66 0.57
CA LEU A 49 -3.55 4.39 0.93
C LEU A 49 -3.79 4.35 2.44
N HIS A 50 -5.04 4.36 2.87
CA HIS A 50 -5.43 4.16 4.26
C HIS A 50 -5.45 2.65 4.57
N TYR A 51 -4.28 2.05 4.75
CA TYR A 51 -4.12 0.61 4.81
C TYR A 51 -4.45 -0.03 6.16
N ALA A 52 -4.44 0.77 7.23
CA ALA A 52 -4.80 0.31 8.58
C ALA A 52 -5.37 1.49 9.38
N PRO A 53 -6.11 1.27 10.46
CA PRO A 53 -6.67 2.35 11.27
C PRO A 53 -5.60 3.37 11.69
N GLY A 54 -5.82 4.63 11.31
CA GLY A 54 -4.90 5.72 11.61
C GLY A 54 -3.54 5.66 10.89
N ARG A 55 -3.40 4.83 9.86
CA ARG A 55 -2.14 4.67 9.11
C ARG A 55 -2.34 4.81 7.62
N TRP A 56 -1.58 5.71 7.02
CA TRP A 56 -1.57 5.93 5.58
C TRP A 56 -0.19 5.70 4.99
N LEU A 57 -0.16 5.04 3.85
CA LEU A 57 1.01 4.93 3.00
C LEU A 57 0.85 5.92 1.85
N LEU A 58 1.90 6.68 1.59
CA LEU A 58 1.95 7.70 0.55
C LEU A 58 3.12 7.37 -0.40
N PRO A 59 2.83 6.63 -1.47
CA PRO A 59 3.84 6.33 -2.48
C PRO A 59 4.16 7.59 -3.29
N ASP A 60 5.43 7.98 -3.32
CA ASP A 60 5.95 9.08 -4.13
C ASP A 60 5.09 10.37 -4.03
N PRO A 61 4.93 10.94 -2.81
CA PRO A 61 4.03 12.06 -2.59
C PRO A 61 4.50 13.30 -3.34
N ASP A 62 3.60 13.90 -4.13
CA ASP A 62 3.84 15.18 -4.77
C ASP A 62 3.89 16.33 -3.75
N ARG A 63 4.24 17.53 -4.22
CA ARG A 63 4.38 18.70 -3.36
C ARG A 63 3.11 19.02 -2.58
N ASP A 64 1.95 18.94 -3.22
CA ASP A 64 0.67 19.20 -2.58
C ASP A 64 0.41 18.21 -1.44
N MET A 65 0.69 16.92 -1.67
CA MET A 65 0.55 15.89 -0.64
C MET A 65 1.54 16.10 0.51
N GLN A 66 2.77 16.51 0.22
CA GLN A 66 3.76 16.82 1.23
C GLN A 66 3.31 18.01 2.11
N ASP A 67 2.81 19.07 1.48
CA ASP A 67 2.29 20.25 2.19
C ASP A 67 1.08 19.89 3.08
N GLN A 68 0.18 19.00 2.62
CA GLN A 68 -0.92 18.48 3.44
C GLN A 68 -0.43 17.67 4.65
N LEU A 69 0.60 16.85 4.47
CA LEU A 69 1.22 16.10 5.55
C LEU A 69 1.85 17.04 6.59
N ASP A 70 2.60 18.01 6.13
CA ASP A 70 3.25 18.99 7.02
C ASP A 70 2.23 19.81 7.80
N ALA A 71 1.12 20.19 7.17
CA ALA A 71 0.01 20.85 7.85
C ALA A 71 -0.63 19.94 8.90
N GLY A 72 -0.82 18.66 8.62
CA GLY A 72 -1.35 17.69 9.57
C GLY A 72 -0.44 17.48 10.78
N VAL A 73 0.87 17.41 10.56
CA VAL A 73 1.88 17.31 11.63
C VAL A 73 1.90 18.59 12.46
N ALA A 74 1.93 19.76 11.82
CA ALA A 74 1.92 21.06 12.50
C ALA A 74 0.64 21.27 13.35
N SER A 75 -0.48 20.72 12.93
CA SER A 75 -1.75 20.75 13.66
C SER A 75 -1.84 19.73 14.80
N GLY A 76 -0.81 18.91 15.01
CA GLY A 76 -0.78 17.90 16.06
C GLY A 76 -1.67 16.69 15.79
N PHE A 77 -2.00 16.41 14.53
CA PHE A 77 -2.88 15.28 14.17
C PHE A 77 -2.15 13.94 14.13
N GLY A 78 -0.84 13.93 13.99
CA GLY A 78 -0.04 12.74 13.92
C GLY A 78 1.43 13.02 13.64
N VAL A 79 2.11 11.97 13.22
CA VAL A 79 3.52 12.01 12.84
C VAL A 79 3.71 11.55 11.40
N ARG A 80 4.63 12.19 10.71
CA ARG A 80 5.13 11.76 9.40
C ARG A 80 6.39 10.95 9.59
N LEU A 81 6.45 9.81 8.92
CA LEU A 81 7.61 8.95 8.90
C LEU A 81 8.13 8.88 7.45
N ASP A 82 9.36 9.27 7.27
CA ASP A 82 10.10 8.92 6.07
C ASP A 82 10.55 7.47 6.22
N VAL A 83 9.99 6.61 5.38
CA VAL A 83 10.20 5.17 5.46
C VAL A 83 10.93 4.65 4.23
N GLU A 84 11.80 5.47 3.67
CA GLU A 84 12.68 5.06 2.58
C GLU A 84 13.41 3.77 2.96
N GLY A 85 13.39 2.81 2.03
CA GLY A 85 13.97 1.49 2.27
C GLY A 85 13.18 0.54 3.18
N LYS A 86 12.06 0.97 3.77
CA LYS A 86 11.20 0.08 4.57
C LYS A 86 10.35 -0.85 3.70
N TRP A 87 9.97 -0.38 2.52
CA TRP A 87 9.06 -1.06 1.62
C TRP A 87 9.71 -1.33 0.27
N ALA A 88 9.57 -2.54 -0.23
CA ALA A 88 9.84 -2.87 -1.63
C ALA A 88 8.54 -2.82 -2.41
N ALA A 89 8.46 -1.95 -3.40
CA ALA A 89 7.29 -1.85 -4.27
C ALA A 89 7.37 -2.90 -5.38
N ILE A 90 6.34 -3.74 -5.48
CA ILE A 90 6.25 -4.87 -6.39
C ILE A 90 4.95 -4.78 -7.18
N LEU A 91 5.04 -4.98 -8.49
CA LEU A 91 3.89 -5.18 -9.36
C LEU A 91 3.77 -6.66 -9.70
N LEU A 92 2.63 -7.24 -9.35
CA LEU A 92 2.28 -8.61 -9.70
C LEU A 92 1.17 -8.59 -10.76
N SER A 93 1.40 -9.20 -11.90
CA SER A 93 0.50 -9.17 -13.04
C SER A 93 0.41 -10.53 -13.75
N GLY A 94 -0.55 -10.62 -14.66
CA GLY A 94 -0.79 -11.83 -15.45
C GLY A 94 -1.97 -12.67 -14.93
N PRO A 95 -2.47 -13.60 -15.74
CA PRO A 95 -3.70 -14.35 -15.45
C PRO A 95 -3.62 -15.18 -14.17
N ASP A 96 -2.43 -15.61 -13.76
CA ASP A 96 -2.22 -16.41 -12.57
C ASP A 96 -1.95 -15.57 -11.29
N ALA A 97 -1.83 -14.25 -11.40
CA ALA A 97 -1.50 -13.40 -10.25
C ALA A 97 -2.46 -13.61 -9.06
N ARG A 98 -3.77 -13.63 -9.35
CA ARG A 98 -4.77 -13.89 -8.32
C ARG A 98 -4.61 -15.28 -7.69
N ARG A 99 -4.38 -16.31 -8.49
CA ARG A 99 -4.20 -17.69 -8.02
C ARG A 99 -2.97 -17.83 -7.12
N VAL A 100 -1.88 -17.20 -7.51
CA VAL A 100 -0.64 -17.19 -6.72
C VAL A 100 -0.87 -16.55 -5.37
N LEU A 101 -1.52 -15.39 -5.30
CA LEU A 101 -1.82 -14.74 -4.02
C LEU A 101 -2.85 -15.52 -3.19
N ALA A 102 -3.82 -16.15 -3.84
CA ALA A 102 -4.85 -16.96 -3.18
C ALA A 102 -4.30 -18.22 -2.50
N SER A 103 -3.06 -18.61 -2.77
CA SER A 103 -2.40 -19.70 -2.04
C SER A 103 -2.08 -19.35 -0.59
N THR A 104 -2.10 -18.06 -0.23
CA THR A 104 -1.89 -17.62 1.16
C THR A 104 -3.13 -16.98 1.77
N ILE A 105 -3.86 -16.18 0.99
CA ILE A 105 -5.05 -15.47 1.46
C ILE A 105 -5.99 -15.23 0.28
N ASP A 106 -7.29 -15.26 0.50
CA ASP A 106 -8.25 -14.81 -0.52
C ASP A 106 -8.19 -13.29 -0.69
N ILE A 107 -7.17 -12.84 -1.43
CA ILE A 107 -6.91 -11.43 -1.69
C ILE A 107 -8.09 -10.74 -2.37
N ALA A 108 -8.85 -11.48 -3.18
CA ALA A 108 -10.01 -10.93 -3.86
C ALA A 108 -11.13 -10.60 -2.86
N ALA A 109 -11.37 -11.47 -1.88
CA ALA A 109 -12.34 -11.20 -0.82
C ALA A 109 -11.88 -10.06 0.09
N VAL A 110 -10.59 -10.01 0.44
CA VAL A 110 -10.01 -8.92 1.26
C VAL A 110 -10.16 -7.57 0.58
N LEU A 111 -9.95 -7.48 -0.72
CA LEU A 111 -10.00 -6.23 -1.49
C LEU A 111 -11.37 -5.98 -2.16
N ALA A 112 -12.38 -6.84 -1.97
CA ALA A 112 -13.66 -6.75 -2.66
C ALA A 112 -14.36 -5.39 -2.49
N ASN A 113 -14.29 -4.80 -1.27
CA ASN A 113 -14.90 -3.52 -0.93
C ASN A 113 -13.86 -2.51 -0.43
N ARG A 114 -12.59 -2.71 -0.77
CA ARG A 114 -11.48 -1.89 -0.30
C ARG A 114 -10.54 -1.59 -1.45
N GLY A 115 -10.03 -0.36 -1.49
CA GLY A 115 -8.97 0.02 -2.43
C GLY A 115 -7.60 -0.54 -2.05
N CYS A 116 -7.36 -0.73 -0.73
CA CYS A 116 -6.10 -1.26 -0.20
C CYS A 116 -6.33 -1.99 1.13
N ALA A 117 -5.36 -2.81 1.52
CA ALA A 117 -5.35 -3.48 2.83
C ALA A 117 -3.94 -3.85 3.26
N ALA A 118 -3.71 -3.84 4.58
CA ALA A 118 -2.56 -4.52 5.17
C ALA A 118 -2.87 -6.02 5.25
N VAL A 119 -1.98 -6.82 4.75
CA VAL A 119 -2.11 -8.28 4.68
C VAL A 119 -0.77 -8.95 4.97
N SER A 120 -0.79 -10.24 5.30
CA SER A 120 0.39 -11.08 5.29
C SER A 120 0.32 -12.02 4.09
N LEU A 121 1.25 -11.85 3.16
CA LEU A 121 1.38 -12.71 1.98
C LEU A 121 2.68 -13.49 2.09
N PHE A 122 2.60 -14.83 2.05
CA PHE A 122 3.77 -15.72 2.24
C PHE A 122 4.54 -15.37 3.53
N ASP A 123 3.82 -15.09 4.62
CA ASP A 123 4.36 -14.61 5.91
C ASP A 123 5.11 -13.27 5.83
N CYS A 124 4.98 -12.54 4.72
CA CYS A 124 5.60 -11.23 4.53
C CYS A 124 4.58 -10.11 4.80
N PRO A 125 4.86 -9.18 5.73
CA PRO A 125 4.01 -8.00 5.92
C PRO A 125 3.92 -7.18 4.63
N THR A 126 2.72 -6.91 4.17
CA THR A 126 2.46 -6.30 2.86
C THR A 126 1.29 -5.32 2.94
N VAL A 127 1.41 -4.20 2.24
CA VAL A 127 0.25 -3.37 1.88
C VAL A 127 -0.12 -3.71 0.44
N ALA A 128 -1.35 -4.17 0.22
CA ALA A 128 -1.82 -4.59 -1.09
C ALA A 128 -2.87 -3.63 -1.64
N MET A 129 -2.79 -3.37 -2.93
CA MET A 129 -3.78 -2.63 -3.71
C MET A 129 -4.06 -3.38 -5.01
N ARG A 130 -5.35 -3.45 -5.38
CA ARG A 130 -5.73 -3.98 -6.70
C ARG A 130 -5.74 -2.85 -7.73
N ASP A 131 -5.10 -3.09 -8.86
CA ASP A 131 -5.04 -2.19 -10.01
C ASP A 131 -5.52 -2.93 -11.26
N VAL A 132 -6.82 -2.90 -11.52
CA VAL A 132 -7.52 -3.60 -12.61
C VAL A 132 -7.19 -5.11 -12.58
N ASP A 133 -6.27 -5.56 -13.44
CA ASP A 133 -5.85 -6.97 -13.55
C ASP A 133 -4.50 -7.25 -12.87
N ARG A 134 -4.02 -6.32 -12.06
CA ARG A 134 -2.73 -6.37 -11.40
C ARG A 134 -2.89 -6.09 -9.92
N TYR A 135 -1.83 -6.41 -9.17
CA TYR A 135 -1.70 -6.05 -7.77
C TYR A 135 -0.43 -5.22 -7.57
N ARG A 136 -0.58 -4.07 -6.95
CA ARG A 136 0.56 -3.32 -6.40
C ARG A 136 0.73 -3.71 -4.96
N LEU A 137 1.95 -4.07 -4.61
CA LEU A 137 2.29 -4.62 -3.31
C LEU A 137 3.48 -3.85 -2.76
N TRP A 138 3.37 -3.37 -1.55
CA TRP A 138 4.49 -2.83 -0.80
C TRP A 138 4.84 -3.87 0.26
N VAL A 139 5.83 -4.68 -0.04
CA VAL A 139 6.33 -5.75 0.84
C VAL A 139 7.39 -5.16 1.74
N ALA A 140 7.40 -5.52 3.02
CA ALA A 140 8.47 -5.10 3.91
C ALA A 140 9.83 -5.52 3.33
N ALA A 141 10.74 -4.55 3.17
CA ALA A 141 11.95 -4.70 2.36
C ALA A 141 12.83 -5.88 2.79
N SER A 142 12.89 -6.18 4.09
CA SER A 142 13.62 -7.33 4.63
C SER A 142 13.06 -8.69 4.19
N TYR A 143 11.83 -8.73 3.68
CA TYR A 143 11.15 -9.93 3.20
C TYR A 143 11.04 -10.00 1.68
N ALA A 144 11.49 -8.98 0.95
CA ALA A 144 11.26 -8.87 -0.49
C ALA A 144 11.80 -10.06 -1.28
N GLU A 145 13.01 -10.51 -0.98
CA GLU A 145 13.62 -11.67 -1.66
C GLU A 145 12.86 -12.96 -1.37
N SER A 146 12.44 -13.17 -0.12
CA SER A 146 11.64 -14.34 0.27
C SER A 146 10.28 -14.35 -0.41
N PHE A 147 9.66 -13.18 -0.53
CA PHE A 147 8.40 -12.99 -1.26
C PHE A 147 8.56 -13.35 -2.74
N GLU A 148 9.58 -12.81 -3.40
CA GLU A 148 9.87 -13.07 -4.82
C GLU A 148 10.11 -14.55 -5.07
N ALA A 149 10.90 -15.21 -4.21
CA ALA A 149 11.16 -16.62 -4.31
C ALA A 149 9.89 -17.48 -4.12
N ALA A 150 8.97 -17.06 -3.26
CA ALA A 150 7.68 -17.74 -3.08
C ALA A 150 6.80 -17.61 -4.32
N VAL A 151 6.69 -16.41 -4.88
CA VAL A 151 5.94 -16.15 -6.12
C VAL A 151 6.52 -16.96 -7.29
N ASP A 152 7.82 -16.97 -7.45
CA ASP A 152 8.50 -17.71 -8.54
C ASP A 152 8.21 -19.21 -8.47
N ARG A 153 8.26 -19.80 -7.28
CA ARG A 153 7.93 -21.23 -7.08
C ARG A 153 6.50 -21.59 -7.47
N LEU A 154 5.55 -20.68 -7.23
CA LEU A 154 4.12 -20.91 -7.49
C LEU A 154 3.70 -20.52 -8.93
N SER A 155 4.58 -19.83 -9.65
CA SER A 155 4.36 -19.39 -11.03
C SER A 155 4.85 -20.40 -12.06
N ARG A 156 5.54 -21.44 -11.62
CA ARG A 156 6.00 -22.57 -12.44
C ARG A 156 4.92 -23.64 -12.49
#